data_261997bd9c64da9ca608d41a6801fc6a
#
_entry.id   261997bd9c64da9ca608d41a6801fc6a
#
_cell.length_a   1.000
_cell.length_b   1.000
_cell.length_c   1.000
_cell.angle_alpha   90.00
_cell.angle_beta   90.00
_cell.angle_gamma   90.00
#
_symmetry.space_group_name_H-M   'P 1'
#
loop_
_entity.id
_entity.type
_entity.pdbx_description
1 polymer ?
#
loop_
_entity_poly.entity_id
_entity_poly.type
_entity_poly.pdbx_seq_one_letter_code
_entity_poly.pdbx_strand_id
1 'polypeptide(L)'
;MKTILIVEDSATTRALIRAVIEELGEFETVEASSGFEALKMLPQQEYDLIITDINMPDINGLELINFVRNNPRYNQIPIIIVSTERSEEDKKRGMALGATAYVTKPFKSLELQEIIKKTLAS
;
A
#
# COMPACT_ATOMS: atom_id res chain seq x y z
N MET A 1 -7.96 -10.11 -13.66
CA MET A 1 -6.89 -9.10 -13.47
C MET A 1 -6.78 -8.78 -11.98
N LYS A 2 -5.56 -8.72 -11.48
CA LYS A 2 -5.36 -8.40 -10.05
C LYS A 2 -5.63 -6.93 -9.76
N THR A 3 -6.15 -6.65 -8.59
CA THR A 3 -6.54 -5.31 -8.17
C THR A 3 -5.66 -4.83 -7.02
N ILE A 4 -5.13 -3.63 -7.16
CA ILE A 4 -4.26 -3.00 -6.16
C ILE A 4 -4.97 -1.78 -5.58
N LEU A 5 -5.06 -1.73 -4.25
CA LEU A 5 -5.59 -0.57 -3.53
C LEU A 5 -4.43 0.36 -3.17
N ILE A 6 -4.51 1.60 -3.64
CA ILE A 6 -3.51 2.63 -3.34
C ILE A 6 -4.09 3.57 -2.29
N VAL A 7 -3.44 3.67 -1.14
CA VAL A 7 -3.89 4.54 -0.04
C VAL A 7 -2.85 5.63 0.17
N GLU A 8 -3.18 6.84 -0.23
CA GLU A 8 -2.24 7.96 -0.23
C GLU A 8 -3.03 9.28 -0.24
N ASP A 9 -2.76 10.16 0.71
CA ASP A 9 -3.48 11.43 0.81
C ASP A 9 -3.02 12.49 -0.19
N SER A 10 -1.78 12.41 -0.68
CA SER A 10 -1.30 13.32 -1.72
C SER A 10 -1.79 12.86 -3.08
N ALA A 11 -2.60 13.68 -3.74
CA ALA A 11 -3.14 13.36 -5.07
C ALA A 11 -2.01 13.17 -6.09
N THR A 12 -0.94 13.97 -6.00
CA THR A 12 0.19 13.87 -6.90
C THR A 12 0.93 12.55 -6.74
N THR A 13 1.22 12.17 -5.49
CA THR A 13 1.91 10.90 -5.20
C THR A 13 1.03 9.71 -5.58
N ARG A 14 -0.27 9.81 -5.30
CA ARG A 14 -1.21 8.74 -5.65
C ARG A 14 -1.25 8.52 -7.16
N ALA A 15 -1.27 9.60 -7.94
CA ALA A 15 -1.25 9.52 -9.39
C ALA A 15 0.06 8.93 -9.91
N LEU A 16 1.17 9.26 -9.26
CA LEU A 16 2.48 8.71 -9.62
C LEU A 16 2.52 7.19 -9.39
N ILE A 17 2.05 6.74 -8.24
CA ILE A 17 2.01 5.31 -7.93
C ILE A 17 1.11 4.59 -8.94
N ARG A 18 -0.05 5.16 -9.26
CA ARG A 18 -0.95 4.58 -10.26
C ARG A 18 -0.25 4.44 -11.61
N ALA A 19 0.45 5.49 -12.05
CA ALA A 19 1.14 5.47 -13.33
C ALA A 19 2.21 4.37 -13.38
N VAL A 20 2.94 4.19 -12.28
CA VAL A 20 3.95 3.13 -12.18
C VAL A 20 3.32 1.76 -12.35
N ILE A 21 2.17 1.55 -11.72
CA ILE A 21 1.44 0.28 -11.81
C ILE A 21 0.89 0.07 -13.21
N GLU A 22 0.33 1.11 -13.81
CA GLU A 22 -0.26 1.01 -15.15
C GLU A 22 0.75 0.64 -16.21
N GLU A 23 2.02 1.03 -16.04
CA GLU A 23 3.07 0.63 -16.97
C GLU A 23 3.26 -0.89 -17.00
N LEU A 24 2.92 -1.59 -15.94
CA LEU A 24 3.03 -3.05 -15.90
C LEU A 24 1.94 -3.73 -16.74
N GLY A 25 0.81 -3.06 -17.00
CA GLY A 25 -0.21 -3.51 -17.92
C GLY A 25 -1.09 -4.66 -17.45
N GLU A 26 -0.92 -5.14 -16.23
CA GLU A 26 -1.58 -6.35 -15.74
C GLU A 26 -2.49 -6.13 -14.55
N PHE A 27 -2.67 -4.89 -14.13
CA PHE A 27 -3.34 -4.60 -12.86
C PHE A 27 -4.41 -3.54 -13.00
N GLU A 28 -5.45 -3.67 -12.18
CA GLU A 28 -6.41 -2.61 -11.96
C GLU A 28 -6.03 -1.89 -10.68
N THR A 29 -6.30 -0.60 -10.62
CA THR A 29 -6.03 0.20 -9.43
C THR A 29 -7.31 0.80 -8.89
N VAL A 30 -7.39 0.84 -7.56
CA VAL A 30 -8.45 1.56 -6.84
C VAL A 30 -7.74 2.50 -5.89
N GLU A 31 -8.20 3.73 -5.79
CA GLU A 31 -7.53 4.76 -5.00
C GLU A 31 -8.35 5.18 -3.80
N ALA A 32 -7.67 5.31 -2.66
CA ALA A 32 -8.23 5.87 -1.45
C ALA A 32 -7.36 7.05 -1.04
N SER A 33 -7.98 8.17 -0.68
CA SER A 33 -7.27 9.39 -0.31
C SER A 33 -6.98 9.48 1.19
N SER A 34 -7.42 8.50 1.96
CA SER A 34 -7.20 8.46 3.40
C SER A 34 -7.32 7.02 3.91
N GLY A 35 -6.84 6.79 5.12
CA GLY A 35 -7.00 5.48 5.76
C GLY A 35 -8.47 5.15 6.02
N PHE A 36 -9.25 6.16 6.40
CA PHE A 36 -10.68 5.97 6.63
C PHE A 36 -11.40 5.55 5.34
N GLU A 37 -11.07 6.19 4.22
CA GLU A 37 -11.65 5.82 2.93
C GLU A 37 -11.25 4.39 2.55
N ALA A 38 -10.00 4.00 2.83
CA ALA A 38 -9.54 2.64 2.56
C ALA A 38 -10.36 1.62 3.34
N LEU A 39 -10.68 1.91 4.60
CA LEU A 39 -11.51 1.01 5.41
C LEU A 39 -12.90 0.83 4.82
N LYS A 40 -13.45 1.88 4.21
CA LYS A 40 -14.75 1.78 3.54
C LYS A 40 -14.68 0.97 2.27
N MET A 41 -13.54 1.00 1.58
CA MET A 41 -13.38 0.30 0.31
C MET A 41 -13.07 -1.18 0.46
N LEU A 42 -12.42 -1.57 1.55
CA LEU A 42 -12.03 -2.97 1.75
C LEU A 42 -13.17 -3.96 1.57
N PRO A 43 -14.37 -3.74 2.14
CA PRO A 43 -15.44 -4.73 1.97
C PRO A 43 -16.14 -4.70 0.61
N GLN A 44 -15.82 -3.74 -0.25
CA GLN A 44 -16.53 -3.56 -1.52
C GLN A 44 -16.09 -4.54 -2.61
N GLN A 45 -14.86 -5.03 -2.54
CA GLN A 45 -14.34 -5.99 -3.50
C GLN A 45 -13.10 -6.66 -2.91
N GLU A 46 -12.52 -7.60 -3.64
CA GLU A 46 -11.29 -8.24 -3.23
C GLU A 46 -10.08 -7.49 -3.79
N TYR A 47 -9.04 -7.38 -2.98
CA TYR A 47 -7.78 -6.74 -3.37
C TYR A 47 -6.64 -7.73 -3.24
N ASP A 48 -5.72 -7.67 -4.19
CA ASP A 48 -4.56 -8.56 -4.22
C ASP A 48 -3.34 -7.93 -3.57
N LEU A 49 -3.36 -6.62 -3.38
CA LEU A 49 -2.25 -5.87 -2.80
C LEU A 49 -2.77 -4.53 -2.28
N ILE A 50 -2.21 -4.09 -1.16
CA ILE A 50 -2.44 -2.74 -0.64
C ILE A 50 -1.10 -2.01 -0.65
N ILE A 51 -1.07 -0.81 -1.22
CA ILE A 51 0.09 0.08 -1.15
C ILE A 51 -0.37 1.28 -0.32
N THR A 52 0.32 1.57 0.77
CA THR A 52 -0.09 2.64 1.67
C THR A 52 1.08 3.48 2.15
N ASP A 53 0.82 4.78 2.36
CA ASP A 53 1.74 5.65 3.09
C ASP A 53 1.52 5.42 4.59
N ILE A 54 2.45 5.90 5.40
CA ILE A 54 2.31 5.90 6.87
C ILE A 54 1.60 7.16 7.32
N ASN A 55 2.05 8.31 6.84
CA ASN A 55 1.55 9.60 7.33
C ASN A 55 0.29 10.04 6.60
N MET A 56 -0.84 9.86 7.26
CA MET A 56 -2.15 10.29 6.76
C MET A 56 -2.91 10.91 7.93
N PRO A 57 -3.78 11.93 7.66
CA PRO A 57 -4.32 12.76 8.74
C PRO A 57 -5.32 12.07 9.68
N ASP A 58 -6.02 11.06 9.22
CA ASP A 58 -7.07 10.41 10.03
C ASP A 58 -6.59 9.09 10.63
N ILE A 59 -6.45 8.07 9.79
CA ILE A 59 -5.92 6.76 10.19
C ILE A 59 -4.60 6.60 9.46
N ASN A 60 -3.50 6.47 10.20
CA ASN A 60 -2.19 6.33 9.55
C ASN A 60 -1.99 4.91 9.02
N GLY A 61 -0.94 4.75 8.20
CA GLY A 61 -0.66 3.47 7.56
C GLY A 61 -0.38 2.34 8.53
N LEU A 62 0.21 2.64 9.69
CA LEU A 62 0.49 1.61 10.70
C LEU A 62 -0.81 1.09 11.30
N GLU A 63 -1.75 1.98 11.56
CA GLU A 63 -3.08 1.60 12.05
C GLU A 63 -3.84 0.78 11.02
N LEU A 64 -3.73 1.16 9.75
CA LEU A 64 -4.36 0.43 8.65
C LEU A 64 -3.81 -0.99 8.56
N ILE A 65 -2.48 -1.14 8.65
CA ILE A 65 -1.84 -2.46 8.61
C ILE A 65 -2.34 -3.31 9.77
N ASN A 66 -2.40 -2.73 10.96
CA ASN A 66 -2.87 -3.44 12.14
C ASN A 66 -4.31 -3.93 11.95
N PHE A 67 -5.18 -3.08 11.42
CA PHE A 67 -6.57 -3.46 11.14
C PHE A 67 -6.62 -4.63 10.15
N VAL A 68 -5.89 -4.53 9.05
CA VAL A 68 -5.92 -5.56 8.00
C VAL A 68 -5.42 -6.90 8.55
N ARG A 69 -4.31 -6.89 9.29
CA ARG A 69 -3.71 -8.11 9.81
C ARG A 69 -4.55 -8.77 10.90
N ASN A 70 -5.38 -8.01 11.60
CA ASN A 70 -6.23 -8.54 12.65
C ASN A 70 -7.64 -8.89 12.16
N ASN A 71 -7.90 -8.75 10.88
CA ASN A 71 -9.20 -9.07 10.31
C ASN A 71 -9.09 -10.36 9.49
N PRO A 72 -9.82 -11.43 9.86
CA PRO A 72 -9.72 -12.71 9.15
C PRO A 72 -10.00 -12.62 7.65
N ARG A 73 -10.84 -11.66 7.24
CA ARG A 73 -11.18 -11.50 5.84
C ARG A 73 -10.03 -10.93 5.01
N TYR A 74 -9.16 -10.11 5.63
CA TYR A 74 -8.13 -9.35 4.91
C TYR A 74 -6.70 -9.72 5.29
N ASN A 75 -6.50 -10.55 6.30
CA ASN A 75 -5.18 -10.73 6.90
C ASN A 75 -4.12 -11.37 5.99
N GLN A 76 -4.50 -11.87 4.83
CA GLN A 76 -3.55 -12.43 3.88
C GLN A 76 -3.16 -11.46 2.76
N ILE A 77 -3.79 -10.28 2.69
CA ILE A 77 -3.47 -9.32 1.63
C ILE A 77 -2.07 -8.77 1.86
N PRO A 78 -1.14 -8.89 0.90
CA PRO A 78 0.17 -8.28 1.06
C PRO A 78 0.08 -6.76 1.10
N ILE A 79 0.96 -6.13 1.87
CA ILE A 79 0.97 -4.69 2.06
C ILE A 79 2.38 -4.15 1.81
N ILE A 80 2.48 -3.16 0.92
CA ILE A 80 3.72 -2.43 0.67
C ILE A 80 3.56 -1.03 1.22
N ILE A 81 4.49 -0.60 2.07
CA ILE A 81 4.52 0.77 2.57
C ILE A 81 5.37 1.61 1.60
N VAL A 82 4.83 2.75 1.16
CA VAL A 82 5.58 3.71 0.36
C VAL A 82 5.52 5.04 1.10
N SER A 83 6.62 5.46 1.72
CA SER A 83 6.61 6.60 2.62
C SER A 83 7.91 7.40 2.59
N THR A 84 7.81 8.71 2.93
CA THR A 84 8.99 9.54 3.15
C THR A 84 9.62 9.29 4.50
N GLU A 85 8.97 8.53 5.36
CA GLU A 85 9.48 8.24 6.69
C GLU A 85 10.75 7.41 6.61
N ARG A 86 11.85 7.97 7.08
CA ARG A 86 13.17 7.35 6.99
C ARG A 86 13.68 6.78 8.31
N SER A 87 12.88 6.91 9.36
CA SER A 87 13.25 6.38 10.66
C SER A 87 13.31 4.86 10.60
N GLU A 88 14.41 4.30 11.05
CA GLU A 88 14.52 2.85 11.17
C GLU A 88 13.48 2.29 12.13
N GLU A 89 13.12 3.09 13.13
CA GLU A 89 12.09 2.69 14.09
C GLU A 89 10.72 2.54 13.42
N ASP A 90 10.32 3.50 12.58
CA ASP A 90 9.04 3.41 11.87
C ASP A 90 9.01 2.28 10.88
N LYS A 91 10.13 2.04 10.19
CA LYS A 91 10.26 0.91 9.29
C LYS A 91 10.10 -0.40 10.06
N LYS A 92 10.78 -0.52 11.19
CA LYS A 92 10.67 -1.72 12.03
C LYS A 92 9.26 -1.93 12.53
N ARG A 93 8.58 -0.86 12.93
CA ARG A 93 7.19 -0.94 13.40
C ARG A 93 6.26 -1.43 12.29
N GLY A 94 6.41 -0.87 11.09
CA GLY A 94 5.61 -1.30 9.95
C GLY A 94 5.81 -2.78 9.63
N MET A 95 7.06 -3.20 9.57
CA MET A 95 7.38 -4.60 9.28
C MET A 95 6.92 -5.52 10.41
N ALA A 96 7.06 -5.10 11.66
CA ALA A 96 6.61 -5.88 12.82
C ALA A 96 5.09 -6.05 12.84
N LEU A 97 4.34 -5.04 12.35
CA LEU A 97 2.89 -5.13 12.26
C LEU A 97 2.42 -6.01 11.12
N GLY A 98 3.30 -6.35 10.20
CA GLY A 98 2.97 -7.28 9.13
C GLY A 98 3.03 -6.73 7.72
N ALA A 99 3.70 -5.59 7.50
CA ALA A 99 3.94 -5.12 6.14
C ALA A 99 4.85 -6.12 5.42
N THR A 100 4.64 -6.26 4.12
CA THR A 100 5.41 -7.18 3.30
C THR A 100 6.71 -6.55 2.81
N ALA A 101 6.67 -5.25 2.50
CA ALA A 101 7.83 -4.52 2.01
C ALA A 101 7.71 -3.04 2.35
N TYR A 102 8.83 -2.34 2.27
CA TYR A 102 8.90 -0.92 2.56
C TYR A 102 9.71 -0.22 1.47
N VAL A 103 9.15 0.81 0.86
CA VAL A 103 9.81 1.61 -0.17
C VAL A 103 9.86 3.05 0.31
N THR A 104 11.05 3.65 0.31
CA THR A 104 11.23 5.03 0.74
C THR A 104 11.06 5.98 -0.43
N LYS A 105 10.29 7.05 -0.23
CA LYS A 105 10.19 8.14 -1.21
C LYS A 105 11.38 9.08 -1.09
N PRO A 106 11.88 9.65 -2.18
CA PRO A 106 11.47 9.38 -3.55
C PRO A 106 11.96 8.01 -4.02
N PHE A 107 11.18 7.35 -4.84
CA PHE A 107 11.52 6.03 -5.36
C PHE A 107 11.65 6.10 -6.88
N LYS A 108 12.34 5.13 -7.46
CA LYS A 108 12.40 4.97 -8.91
C LYS A 108 11.26 4.06 -9.34
N SER A 109 10.66 4.35 -10.51
CA SER A 109 9.57 3.54 -11.03
C SER A 109 9.91 2.05 -11.08
N LEU A 110 11.12 1.74 -11.58
CA LEU A 110 11.56 0.36 -11.69
C LEU A 110 11.66 -0.34 -10.34
N GLU A 111 12.11 0.38 -9.32
CA GLU A 111 12.22 -0.15 -7.97
C GLU A 111 10.85 -0.59 -7.44
N LEU A 112 9.86 0.27 -7.56
CA LEU A 112 8.51 -0.03 -7.09
C LEU A 112 7.90 -1.17 -7.91
N GLN A 113 8.09 -1.15 -9.24
CA GLN A 113 7.59 -2.19 -10.12
C GLN A 113 8.16 -3.57 -9.76
N GLU A 114 9.45 -3.64 -9.47
CA GLU A 114 10.09 -4.89 -9.10
C GLU A 114 9.56 -5.44 -7.78
N ILE A 115 9.34 -4.56 -6.81
CA ILE A 115 8.81 -4.96 -5.51
C ILE A 115 7.37 -5.46 -5.66
N ILE A 116 6.55 -4.79 -6.48
CA ILE A 116 5.18 -5.21 -6.75
C ILE A 116 5.18 -6.60 -7.38
N LYS A 117 5.99 -6.81 -8.41
CA LYS A 117 6.05 -8.11 -9.10
C LYS A 117 6.51 -9.22 -8.18
N LYS A 118 7.54 -8.95 -7.39
CA LYS A 118 8.07 -9.92 -6.44
C LYS A 118 7.02 -10.29 -5.38
N THR A 119 6.32 -9.30 -4.88
CA THR A 119 5.29 -9.50 -3.86
C THR A 119 4.14 -10.35 -4.39
N LEU A 120 3.72 -10.11 -5.62
CA LEU A 120 2.58 -10.81 -6.22
C LEU A 120 2.95 -12.13 -6.89
N ALA A 121 4.22 -12.42 -7.05
CA ALA A 121 4.68 -13.67 -7.66
C ALA A 121 4.68 -14.86 -6.68
N SER A 122 4.61 -14.58 -5.38
CA SER A 122 4.68 -15.65 -4.36
C SER A 122 3.31 -16.16 -3.95
#